data_94cb36c6278776065a80cc87771ebbd1
#
_entry.id   94cb36c6278776065a80cc87771ebbd1
#
_cell.length_a   1.000
_cell.length_b   1.000
_cell.length_c   1.000
_cell.angle_alpha   90.00
_cell.angle_beta   90.00
_cell.angle_gamma   90.00
#
_symmetry.space_group_name_H-M   'P 1'
#
loop_
_entity.id
_entity.type
_entity.pdbx_description
1 polymer ?
#
loop_
_entity_poly.entity_id
_entity_poly.type
_entity_poly.pdbx_seq_one_letter_code
_entity_poly.pdbx_strand_id
1 'polypeptide(L)'
;MKKNAYLTEYIRGIAYYDFLCDLEEHFDERKENLISVLQALAKKVFVKERLSVDLTSGKEGLKPLENGLSRLIDRLPDSEEEKLLKPEYSMKPIVGNEGFKTAGKVQYVARVGNSSEKGIAYNGVNKVLKTILGYDYLWNEVRVKGGAYGVMCAFTDLGNGYMVSYRDPNLAETNEVFEKVPAYLEAFDADERDMMKYIIGTVSELDTPLTPRAEGRRSSQAWLTDITFEQIQNCLLYTSDAADD
;
A
#
# COMPACT_ATOMS: atom_id res chain seq x y z
N MET A 1 12.34 4.73 9.33
CA MET A 1 10.88 4.61 9.04
C MET A 1 10.52 5.67 8.01
N LYS A 2 9.85 5.31 6.91
CA LYS A 2 9.41 6.28 5.89
C LYS A 2 8.25 7.13 6.43
N LYS A 3 8.16 8.40 6.02
CA LYS A 3 7.10 9.33 6.43
C LYS A 3 5.69 8.72 6.32
N ASN A 4 5.43 7.96 5.26
CA ASN A 4 4.14 7.32 5.02
C ASN A 4 3.79 6.28 6.08
N ALA A 5 4.75 5.46 6.54
CA ALA A 5 4.49 4.47 7.59
C ALA A 5 4.13 5.16 8.91
N TYR A 6 4.84 6.24 9.25
CA TYR A 6 4.55 7.04 10.42
C TYR A 6 3.15 7.68 10.36
N LEU A 7 2.79 8.29 9.23
CA LEU A 7 1.45 8.86 9.05
C LEU A 7 0.37 7.79 9.09
N THR A 8 0.62 6.61 8.53
CA THR A 8 -0.32 5.50 8.55
C THR A 8 -0.60 5.03 9.97
N GLU A 9 0.40 5.02 10.85
CA GLU A 9 0.23 4.68 12.28
C GLU A 9 -0.76 5.63 12.96
N TYR A 10 -0.65 6.94 12.72
CA TYR A 10 -1.58 7.94 13.27
C TYR A 10 -2.96 7.96 12.63
N ILE A 11 -3.13 7.40 11.44
CA ILE A 11 -4.41 7.42 10.71
C ILE A 11 -5.17 6.09 10.87
N ARG A 12 -4.45 4.95 11.04
CA ARG A 12 -5.02 3.61 11.00
C ARG A 12 -4.39 2.62 11.98
N GLY A 13 -3.34 3.01 12.69
CA GLY A 13 -2.60 2.16 13.63
C GLY A 13 -3.11 2.27 15.06
N ILE A 14 -2.30 1.79 15.99
CA ILE A 14 -2.62 1.81 17.42
C ILE A 14 -2.73 3.25 17.95
N ALA A 15 -1.87 4.15 17.51
CA ALA A 15 -1.94 5.56 17.91
C ALA A 15 -3.30 6.20 17.55
N TYR A 16 -3.92 5.78 16.44
CA TYR A 16 -5.28 6.22 16.11
C TYR A 16 -6.33 5.61 17.04
N TYR A 17 -6.19 4.34 17.38
CA TYR A 17 -7.08 3.68 18.35
C TYR A 17 -7.01 4.35 19.71
N ASP A 18 -5.80 4.58 20.23
CA ASP A 18 -5.59 5.25 21.53
C ASP A 18 -6.17 6.67 21.53
N PHE A 19 -6.01 7.41 20.42
CA PHE A 19 -6.63 8.72 20.23
C PHE A 19 -8.16 8.65 20.33
N LEU A 20 -8.79 7.64 19.72
CA LEU A 20 -10.25 7.48 19.76
C LEU A 20 -10.73 7.11 21.16
N CYS A 21 -10.02 6.23 21.87
CA CYS A 21 -10.36 5.87 23.24
C CYS A 21 -10.27 7.08 24.18
N ASP A 22 -9.17 7.84 24.09
CA ASP A 22 -8.99 9.06 24.86
C ASP A 22 -10.03 10.14 24.51
N LEU A 23 -10.40 10.24 23.23
CA LEU A 23 -11.46 11.17 22.81
C LEU A 23 -12.85 10.74 23.34
N GLU A 24 -13.15 9.45 23.35
CA GLU A 24 -14.39 8.91 23.88
C GLU A 24 -14.51 9.19 25.40
N GLU A 25 -13.43 8.90 26.14
CA GLU A 25 -13.38 9.10 27.61
C GLU A 25 -13.52 10.57 28.01
N HIS A 26 -12.94 11.49 27.23
CA HIS A 26 -12.91 12.93 27.53
C HIS A 26 -13.72 13.77 26.53
N PHE A 27 -14.75 13.18 25.89
CA PHE A 27 -15.47 13.83 24.80
C PHE A 27 -16.09 15.17 25.20
N ASP A 28 -16.77 15.24 26.34
CA ASP A 28 -17.43 16.47 26.80
C ASP A 28 -16.46 17.62 27.06
N GLU A 29 -15.25 17.30 27.51
CA GLU A 29 -14.20 18.29 27.73
C GLU A 29 -13.54 18.77 26.44
N ARG A 30 -13.45 17.88 25.42
CA ARG A 30 -12.70 18.12 24.17
C ARG A 30 -13.54 18.52 22.97
N LYS A 31 -14.86 18.35 23.02
CA LYS A 31 -15.75 18.58 21.87
C LYS A 31 -15.63 19.97 21.26
N GLU A 32 -15.55 21.02 22.07
CA GLU A 32 -15.44 22.40 21.56
C GLU A 32 -14.09 22.62 20.84
N ASN A 33 -13.01 22.12 21.40
CA ASN A 33 -11.69 22.15 20.76
C ASN A 33 -11.69 21.33 19.47
N LEU A 34 -12.27 20.14 19.47
CA LEU A 34 -12.40 19.29 18.30
C LEU A 34 -13.15 19.99 17.17
N ILE A 35 -14.29 20.62 17.48
CA ILE A 35 -15.07 21.41 16.53
C ILE A 35 -14.22 22.53 15.92
N SER A 36 -13.52 23.28 16.76
CA SER A 36 -12.64 24.38 16.33
C SER A 36 -11.53 23.90 15.40
N VAL A 37 -10.85 22.78 15.76
CA VAL A 37 -9.79 22.18 14.93
C VAL A 37 -10.34 21.68 13.59
N LEU A 38 -11.49 21.01 13.58
CA LEU A 38 -12.12 20.52 12.35
C LEU A 38 -12.56 21.68 11.44
N GLN A 39 -13.10 22.75 12.00
CA GLN A 39 -13.45 23.95 11.22
C GLN A 39 -12.21 24.63 10.63
N ALA A 40 -11.12 24.75 11.40
CA ALA A 40 -9.86 25.30 10.90
C ALA A 40 -9.26 24.42 9.79
N LEU A 41 -9.32 23.10 9.96
CA LEU A 41 -8.88 22.15 8.95
C LEU A 41 -9.71 22.25 7.67
N ALA A 42 -11.03 22.32 7.79
CA ALA A 42 -11.92 22.48 6.64
C ALA A 42 -11.60 23.74 5.81
N LYS A 43 -11.36 24.86 6.49
CA LYS A 43 -10.95 26.12 5.83
C LYS A 43 -9.60 26.00 5.09
N LYS A 44 -8.69 25.18 5.59
CA LYS A 44 -7.37 24.95 4.96
C LYS A 44 -7.41 23.95 3.81
N VAL A 45 -8.30 22.97 3.87
CA VAL A 45 -8.35 21.88 2.88
C VAL A 45 -9.25 22.23 1.70
N PHE A 46 -10.43 22.80 1.97
CA PHE A 46 -11.43 23.10 0.93
C PHE A 46 -11.23 24.49 0.32
N VAL A 47 -10.13 24.65 -0.42
CA VAL A 47 -9.75 25.87 -1.15
C VAL A 47 -9.52 25.55 -2.62
N LYS A 48 -9.62 26.57 -3.52
CA LYS A 48 -9.48 26.39 -4.97
C LYS A 48 -8.14 25.77 -5.36
N GLU A 49 -7.07 26.22 -4.76
CA GLU A 49 -5.70 25.82 -5.09
C GLU A 49 -5.37 24.36 -4.75
N ARG A 50 -6.22 23.72 -3.94
CA ARG A 50 -6.08 22.30 -3.56
C ARG A 50 -7.06 21.39 -4.28
N LEU A 51 -7.89 21.95 -5.15
CA LEU A 51 -8.84 21.14 -5.92
C LEU A 51 -8.12 20.42 -7.06
N SER A 52 -8.20 19.11 -7.06
CA SER A 52 -7.83 18.27 -8.20
C SER A 52 -9.07 17.50 -8.64
N VAL A 53 -9.32 17.48 -9.93
CA VAL A 53 -10.48 16.83 -10.52
C VAL A 53 -10.04 15.81 -11.55
N ASP A 54 -10.48 14.56 -11.36
CA ASP A 54 -10.27 13.47 -12.27
C ASP A 54 -11.59 13.02 -12.87
N LEU A 55 -11.65 12.94 -14.20
CA LEU A 55 -12.83 12.48 -14.93
C LEU A 55 -12.48 11.40 -15.93
N THR A 56 -13.14 10.26 -15.77
CA THR A 56 -13.16 9.22 -16.80
C THR A 56 -14.56 9.13 -17.40
N SER A 57 -14.73 9.60 -18.63
CA SER A 57 -16.03 9.58 -19.30
C SER A 57 -15.92 9.54 -20.82
N GLY A 58 -17.02 9.30 -21.52
CA GLY A 58 -17.14 9.62 -22.95
C GLY A 58 -17.15 11.13 -23.19
N LYS A 59 -17.06 11.55 -24.45
CA LYS A 59 -16.99 12.96 -24.85
C LYS A 59 -18.19 13.79 -24.35
N GLU A 60 -19.36 13.19 -24.26
CA GLU A 60 -20.59 13.81 -23.77
C GLU A 60 -20.57 14.12 -22.27
N GLY A 61 -19.71 13.48 -21.49
CA GLY A 61 -19.56 13.75 -20.05
C GLY A 61 -18.76 15.00 -19.72
N LEU A 62 -17.96 15.52 -20.65
CA LEU A 62 -17.10 16.69 -20.42
C LEU A 62 -17.90 17.97 -20.16
N LYS A 63 -18.87 18.31 -21.03
CA LYS A 63 -19.66 19.54 -20.89
C LYS A 63 -20.43 19.65 -19.56
N PRO A 64 -21.17 18.64 -19.11
CA PRO A 64 -21.82 18.67 -17.80
C PRO A 64 -20.83 18.89 -16.64
N LEU A 65 -19.64 18.28 -16.73
CA LEU A 65 -18.60 18.49 -15.73
C LEU A 65 -18.09 19.92 -15.70
N GLU A 66 -17.74 20.49 -16.85
CA GLU A 66 -17.25 21.87 -16.95
C GLU A 66 -18.24 22.87 -16.31
N ASN A 67 -19.54 22.73 -16.59
CA ASN A 67 -20.57 23.55 -15.99
C ASN A 67 -20.72 23.35 -14.47
N GLY A 68 -20.59 22.12 -14.01
CA GLY A 68 -20.65 21.79 -12.58
C GLY A 68 -19.40 22.26 -11.84
N LEU A 69 -18.23 22.08 -12.44
CA LEU A 69 -16.94 22.46 -11.88
C LEU A 69 -16.81 23.98 -11.72
N SER A 70 -17.24 24.77 -12.70
CA SER A 70 -17.24 26.22 -12.58
C SER A 70 -18.03 26.66 -11.34
N ARG A 71 -19.24 26.13 -11.14
CA ARG A 71 -20.06 26.46 -9.97
C ARG A 71 -19.41 26.01 -8.64
N LEU A 72 -18.66 24.91 -8.63
CA LEU A 72 -17.94 24.46 -7.45
C LEU A 72 -16.77 25.39 -7.15
N ILE A 73 -15.98 25.73 -8.15
CA ILE A 73 -14.82 26.63 -8.02
C ILE A 73 -15.27 28.02 -7.52
N ASP A 74 -16.37 28.55 -8.05
CA ASP A 74 -16.91 29.85 -7.63
C ASP A 74 -17.35 29.90 -6.15
N ARG A 75 -17.62 28.73 -5.55
CA ARG A 75 -18.03 28.61 -4.15
C ARG A 75 -16.88 28.27 -3.20
N LEU A 76 -15.75 27.82 -3.71
CA LEU A 76 -14.58 27.55 -2.89
C LEU A 76 -13.85 28.86 -2.57
N PRO A 77 -13.41 29.07 -1.34
CA PRO A 77 -12.56 30.20 -1.00
C PRO A 77 -11.18 30.06 -1.66
N ASP A 78 -10.50 31.17 -1.80
CA ASP A 78 -9.08 31.20 -2.13
C ASP A 78 -8.26 30.84 -0.91
N SER A 79 -7.06 30.28 -1.10
CA SER A 79 -6.16 29.95 0.01
C SER A 79 -5.62 31.22 0.66
N GLU A 80 -5.66 31.28 1.98
CA GLU A 80 -5.01 32.34 2.76
C GLU A 80 -3.49 32.12 2.89
N GLU A 81 -3.00 30.93 2.51
CA GLU A 81 -1.59 30.53 2.64
C GLU A 81 -0.87 30.64 1.30
N GLU A 82 0.15 31.51 1.20
CA GLU A 82 0.99 31.66 -0.01
C GLU A 82 1.83 30.41 -0.33
N LYS A 83 2.16 29.57 0.66
CA LYS A 83 2.90 28.32 0.47
C LYS A 83 2.43 27.24 1.44
N LEU A 84 2.27 26.03 0.91
CA LEU A 84 2.15 24.82 1.72
C LEU A 84 3.42 24.66 2.57
N LEU A 85 3.32 24.88 3.85
CA LEU A 85 4.37 24.53 4.78
C LEU A 85 4.56 23.01 4.72
N LYS A 86 5.78 22.56 4.39
CA LYS A 86 6.14 21.14 4.54
C LYS A 86 6.41 20.89 6.00
N PRO A 87 5.54 20.19 6.72
CA PRO A 87 5.77 19.93 8.13
C PRO A 87 7.01 19.06 8.31
N GLU A 88 7.85 19.43 9.27
CA GLU A 88 8.91 18.56 9.74
C GLU A 88 8.35 17.58 10.75
N TYR A 89 8.47 16.30 10.45
CA TYR A 89 8.07 15.24 11.36
C TYR A 89 9.28 14.69 12.08
N SER A 90 9.30 14.80 13.41
CA SER A 90 10.23 14.04 14.24
C SER A 90 9.71 12.63 14.39
N MET A 91 10.27 11.71 13.62
CA MET A 91 9.86 10.31 13.63
C MET A 91 10.84 9.50 14.47
N LYS A 92 10.34 8.87 15.52
CA LYS A 92 11.10 7.86 16.25
C LYS A 92 10.74 6.49 15.65
N PRO A 93 11.69 5.78 15.02
CA PRO A 93 11.42 4.44 14.53
C PRO A 93 11.12 3.53 15.73
N ILE A 94 10.01 2.82 15.66
CA ILE A 94 9.76 1.68 16.54
C ILE A 94 10.55 0.52 15.94
N VAL A 95 11.54 0.03 16.68
CA VAL A 95 12.37 -1.12 16.28
C VAL A 95 12.10 -2.22 17.29
N GLY A 96 11.43 -3.28 16.85
CA GLY A 96 11.12 -4.42 17.71
C GLY A 96 9.98 -5.26 17.19
N ASN A 97 9.79 -6.40 17.83
CA ASN A 97 8.64 -7.24 17.61
C ASN A 97 7.50 -6.77 18.51
N GLU A 98 6.33 -6.60 17.95
CA GLU A 98 5.12 -6.19 18.67
C GLU A 98 4.07 -7.29 18.58
N GLY A 99 3.29 -7.45 19.64
CA GLY A 99 2.19 -8.41 19.70
C GLY A 99 0.99 -7.82 20.42
N PHE A 100 -0.18 -7.91 19.79
CA PHE A 100 -1.43 -7.41 20.33
C PHE A 100 -2.34 -8.59 20.67
N LYS A 101 -2.84 -8.63 21.91
CA LYS A 101 -3.80 -9.63 22.36
C LYS A 101 -5.21 -9.18 22.01
N THR A 102 -5.96 -10.06 21.37
CA THR A 102 -7.38 -9.85 21.08
C THR A 102 -8.22 -10.97 21.67
N ALA A 103 -9.54 -10.81 21.71
CA ALA A 103 -10.47 -11.85 22.11
C ALA A 103 -10.64 -12.96 21.02
N GLY A 104 -10.00 -12.79 19.86
CA GLY A 104 -10.07 -13.76 18.76
C GLY A 104 -9.32 -15.06 19.07
N LYS A 105 -9.78 -16.15 18.41
CA LYS A 105 -9.13 -17.47 18.52
C LYS A 105 -8.12 -17.75 17.39
N VAL A 106 -7.86 -16.78 16.55
CA VAL A 106 -6.97 -16.86 15.38
C VAL A 106 -5.97 -15.73 15.41
N GLN A 107 -4.81 -15.98 14.81
CA GLN A 107 -3.71 -15.03 14.72
C GLN A 107 -3.71 -14.29 13.38
N TYR A 108 -2.96 -13.20 13.36
CA TYR A 108 -2.51 -12.47 12.17
C TYR A 108 -1.02 -12.30 12.36
N VAL A 109 -0.23 -13.12 11.67
CA VAL A 109 1.23 -13.09 11.81
C VAL A 109 1.80 -12.27 10.68
N ALA A 110 2.59 -11.25 11.00
CA ALA A 110 3.20 -10.39 10.01
C ALA A 110 4.72 -10.30 10.21
N ARG A 111 5.47 -10.38 9.11
CA ARG A 111 6.90 -10.08 9.08
C ARG A 111 7.15 -9.02 8.02
N VAL A 112 7.86 -7.97 8.37
CA VAL A 112 8.09 -6.82 7.51
C VAL A 112 9.57 -6.45 7.44
N GLY A 113 9.97 -5.85 6.33
CA GLY A 113 11.32 -5.33 6.13
C GLY A 113 11.36 -4.24 5.07
N ASN A 114 12.50 -3.60 4.90
CA ASN A 114 12.71 -2.61 3.85
C ASN A 114 14.03 -2.83 3.15
N SER A 115 13.99 -3.20 1.87
CA SER A 115 15.16 -3.48 1.03
C SER A 115 15.92 -2.22 0.65
N SER A 116 15.24 -1.09 0.48
CA SER A 116 15.90 0.17 0.11
C SER A 116 16.81 0.71 1.22
N GLU A 117 16.59 0.35 2.48
CA GLU A 117 17.51 0.65 3.59
C GLU A 117 18.84 -0.12 3.46
N LYS A 118 18.85 -1.19 2.66
CA LYS A 118 20.05 -1.98 2.32
C LYS A 118 20.64 -1.64 0.95
N GLY A 119 20.10 -0.60 0.28
CA GLY A 119 20.55 -0.19 -1.04
C GLY A 119 20.06 -1.10 -2.19
N ILE A 120 19.10 -2.00 -1.93
CA ILE A 120 18.54 -2.90 -2.94
C ILE A 120 17.39 -2.18 -3.64
N ALA A 121 17.51 -1.99 -4.96
CA ALA A 121 16.49 -1.37 -5.78
C ALA A 121 15.35 -2.36 -6.08
N TYR A 122 14.14 -1.83 -6.16
CA TYR A 122 12.96 -2.58 -6.62
C TYR A 122 12.95 -2.67 -8.15
N ASN A 123 12.67 -3.84 -8.69
CA ASN A 123 12.54 -4.09 -10.12
C ASN A 123 11.52 -5.21 -10.42
N GLY A 124 11.41 -5.65 -11.69
CA GLY A 124 10.50 -6.71 -12.11
C GLY A 124 10.73 -8.06 -11.44
N VAL A 125 11.96 -8.39 -11.09
CA VAL A 125 12.31 -9.63 -10.36
C VAL A 125 11.56 -9.73 -9.03
N ASN A 126 11.36 -8.60 -8.32
CA ASN A 126 10.59 -8.60 -7.08
C ASN A 126 9.14 -9.04 -7.27
N LYS A 127 8.58 -8.84 -8.46
CA LYS A 127 7.23 -9.28 -8.80
C LYS A 127 7.17 -10.78 -9.07
N VAL A 128 8.16 -11.32 -9.79
CA VAL A 128 8.32 -12.78 -9.98
C VAL A 128 8.55 -13.46 -8.64
N LEU A 129 9.41 -12.91 -7.80
CA LEU A 129 9.66 -13.41 -6.44
C LEU A 129 8.36 -13.46 -5.61
N LYS A 130 7.52 -12.43 -5.68
CA LYS A 130 6.19 -12.44 -5.04
C LYS A 130 5.35 -13.63 -5.51
N THR A 131 5.37 -13.90 -6.82
CA THR A 131 4.60 -14.99 -7.42
C THR A 131 5.11 -16.35 -6.95
N ILE A 132 6.43 -16.58 -7.00
CA ILE A 132 7.07 -17.81 -6.51
C ILE A 132 6.73 -18.04 -5.04
N LEU A 133 7.05 -17.08 -4.18
CA LEU A 133 6.81 -17.20 -2.74
C LEU A 133 5.33 -17.39 -2.42
N GLY A 134 4.46 -16.65 -3.09
CA GLY A 134 3.03 -16.67 -2.81
C GLY A 134 2.36 -17.99 -3.16
N TYR A 135 2.68 -18.56 -4.33
CA TYR A 135 2.00 -19.74 -4.82
C TYR A 135 2.69 -21.05 -4.45
N ASP A 136 4.02 -21.06 -4.42
CA ASP A 136 4.73 -22.31 -4.18
C ASP A 136 5.07 -22.53 -2.69
N TYR A 137 5.71 -21.57 -2.05
CA TYR A 137 6.19 -21.74 -0.70
C TYR A 137 5.14 -21.40 0.37
N LEU A 138 4.71 -20.15 0.43
CA LEU A 138 3.85 -19.68 1.51
C LEU A 138 2.48 -20.33 1.49
N TRP A 139 1.91 -20.52 0.30
CA TRP A 139 0.63 -21.21 0.19
C TRP A 139 0.68 -22.62 0.74
N ASN A 140 1.71 -23.38 0.39
CA ASN A 140 1.85 -24.76 0.82
C ASN A 140 2.15 -24.85 2.32
N GLU A 141 3.11 -24.07 2.82
CA GLU A 141 3.55 -24.18 4.21
C GLU A 141 2.56 -23.57 5.20
N VAL A 142 2.04 -22.37 4.92
CA VAL A 142 1.20 -21.63 5.87
C VAL A 142 -0.26 -21.97 5.74
N ARG A 143 -0.78 -22.09 4.50
CA ARG A 143 -2.20 -22.36 4.30
C ARG A 143 -2.49 -23.87 4.28
N VAL A 144 -1.85 -24.62 3.38
CA VAL A 144 -2.20 -26.03 3.16
C VAL A 144 -1.79 -26.88 4.36
N LYS A 145 -0.55 -26.77 4.80
CA LYS A 145 -0.02 -27.52 5.95
C LYS A 145 -0.37 -26.87 7.30
N GLY A 146 -0.23 -25.54 7.38
CA GLY A 146 -0.44 -24.77 8.60
C GLY A 146 -1.92 -24.51 8.94
N GLY A 147 -2.82 -24.60 7.97
CA GLY A 147 -4.26 -24.39 8.19
C GLY A 147 -4.71 -22.93 8.30
N ALA A 148 -3.87 -21.97 7.96
CA ALA A 148 -4.27 -20.57 7.87
C ALA A 148 -5.34 -20.37 6.78
N TYR A 149 -6.25 -19.42 6.97
CA TYR A 149 -7.25 -19.10 5.95
C TYR A 149 -6.62 -18.50 4.70
N GLY A 150 -5.58 -17.71 4.87
CA GLY A 150 -4.81 -17.13 3.78
C GLY A 150 -3.42 -16.69 4.20
N VAL A 151 -2.56 -16.54 3.21
CA VAL A 151 -1.21 -15.97 3.35
C VAL A 151 -0.91 -15.13 2.13
N MET A 152 -0.17 -14.06 2.30
CA MET A 152 0.23 -13.18 1.23
C MET A 152 1.62 -12.60 1.49
N CYS A 153 2.32 -12.27 0.41
CA CYS A 153 3.53 -11.45 0.45
C CYS A 153 3.43 -10.35 -0.59
N ALA A 154 4.13 -9.26 -0.37
CA ALA A 154 4.31 -8.22 -1.38
C ALA A 154 5.64 -7.50 -1.19
N PHE A 155 6.14 -6.99 -2.30
CA PHE A 155 7.29 -6.10 -2.39
C PHE A 155 6.85 -4.84 -3.12
N THR A 156 7.25 -3.68 -2.62
CA THR A 156 6.81 -2.39 -3.17
C THR A 156 7.98 -1.57 -3.72
N ASP A 157 7.71 -0.68 -4.63
CA ASP A 157 8.64 0.31 -5.19
C ASP A 157 9.32 1.20 -4.13
N LEU A 158 8.69 1.33 -2.96
CA LEU A 158 9.26 2.00 -1.80
C LEU A 158 10.25 1.11 -1.02
N GLY A 159 10.52 -0.11 -1.49
CA GLY A 159 11.39 -1.09 -0.87
C GLY A 159 10.77 -1.82 0.32
N ASN A 160 9.48 -1.62 0.63
CA ASN A 160 8.83 -2.39 1.68
C ASN A 160 8.54 -3.81 1.18
N GLY A 161 8.94 -4.79 1.99
CA GLY A 161 8.56 -6.18 1.81
C GLY A 161 7.80 -6.68 3.04
N TYR A 162 6.77 -7.48 2.83
CA TYR A 162 6.05 -8.12 3.93
C TYR A 162 5.52 -9.49 3.57
N MET A 163 5.39 -10.32 4.59
CA MET A 163 4.66 -11.58 4.57
C MET A 163 3.63 -11.53 5.70
N VAL A 164 2.40 -11.93 5.41
CA VAL A 164 1.29 -11.86 6.37
C VAL A 164 0.43 -13.10 6.25
N SER A 165 0.12 -13.74 7.38
CA SER A 165 -0.93 -14.74 7.46
C SER A 165 -2.24 -14.13 7.97
N TYR A 166 -3.34 -14.75 7.59
CA TYR A 166 -4.69 -14.27 7.87
C TYR A 166 -5.54 -15.39 8.46
N ARG A 167 -6.13 -15.14 9.63
CA ARG A 167 -6.89 -16.13 10.40
C ARG A 167 -6.11 -17.43 10.55
N ASP A 168 -4.95 -17.31 11.13
CA ASP A 168 -3.96 -18.38 11.28
C ASP A 168 -4.14 -19.06 12.65
N PRO A 169 -4.21 -20.37 12.74
CA PRO A 169 -4.22 -21.05 14.02
C PRO A 169 -2.84 -21.10 14.70
N ASN A 170 -1.75 -20.81 13.95
CA ASN A 170 -0.38 -20.92 14.40
C ASN A 170 0.29 -19.55 14.47
N LEU A 171 1.09 -19.31 15.49
CA LEU A 171 1.89 -18.09 15.64
C LEU A 171 3.38 -18.39 15.41
N ALA A 172 3.93 -19.29 16.20
CA ALA A 172 5.36 -19.59 16.17
C ALA A 172 5.76 -20.31 14.89
N GLU A 173 5.00 -21.33 14.51
CA GLU A 173 5.24 -22.16 13.32
C GLU A 173 5.18 -21.30 12.05
N THR A 174 4.20 -20.42 11.94
CA THR A 174 4.10 -19.50 10.79
C THR A 174 5.26 -18.52 10.75
N ASN A 175 5.68 -17.99 11.91
CA ASN A 175 6.86 -17.14 11.95
C ASN A 175 8.13 -17.88 11.53
N GLU A 176 8.29 -19.16 11.93
CA GLU A 176 9.40 -20.01 11.47
C GLU A 176 9.38 -20.23 9.95
N VAL A 177 8.19 -20.41 9.34
CA VAL A 177 8.05 -20.50 7.89
C VAL A 177 8.56 -19.21 7.23
N PHE A 178 8.19 -18.05 7.76
CA PHE A 178 8.69 -16.77 7.24
C PHE A 178 10.21 -16.60 7.41
N GLU A 179 10.78 -17.14 8.48
CA GLU A 179 12.23 -17.13 8.70
C GLU A 179 12.99 -18.01 7.71
N LYS A 180 12.39 -19.09 7.25
CA LYS A 180 12.99 -20.04 6.32
C LYS A 180 12.93 -19.62 4.85
N VAL A 181 12.27 -18.50 4.53
CA VAL A 181 12.19 -17.98 3.15
C VAL A 181 13.57 -17.83 2.48
N PRO A 182 14.61 -17.28 3.11
CA PRO A 182 15.93 -17.22 2.49
C PRO A 182 16.49 -18.61 2.14
N ALA A 183 16.40 -19.56 3.05
CA ALA A 183 16.87 -20.92 2.80
C ALA A 183 16.07 -21.63 1.70
N TYR A 184 14.78 -21.39 1.62
CA TYR A 184 13.96 -21.87 0.51
C TYR A 184 14.44 -21.31 -0.82
N LEU A 185 14.72 -19.98 -0.89
CA LEU A 185 15.19 -19.35 -2.12
C LEU A 185 16.59 -19.80 -2.54
N GLU A 186 17.49 -20.03 -1.58
CA GLU A 186 18.82 -20.58 -1.85
C GLU A 186 18.76 -22.01 -2.42
N ALA A 187 17.74 -22.78 -2.04
CA ALA A 187 17.51 -24.14 -2.52
C ALA A 187 16.52 -24.20 -3.69
N PHE A 188 15.96 -23.05 -4.09
CA PHE A 188 14.99 -23.00 -5.17
C PHE A 188 15.64 -23.35 -6.49
N ASP A 189 15.13 -24.38 -7.13
CA ASP A 189 15.52 -24.85 -8.44
C ASP A 189 14.25 -25.05 -9.26
N ALA A 190 14.16 -24.36 -10.38
CA ALA A 190 13.03 -24.45 -11.29
C ALA A 190 13.54 -24.63 -12.71
N ASP A 191 12.99 -25.59 -13.44
CA ASP A 191 13.28 -25.71 -14.85
C ASP A 191 12.72 -24.52 -15.65
N GLU A 192 13.18 -24.36 -16.89
CA GLU A 192 12.75 -23.26 -17.77
C GLU A 192 11.22 -23.17 -17.92
N ARG A 193 10.54 -24.31 -17.95
CA ARG A 193 9.09 -24.38 -18.09
C ARG A 193 8.37 -23.86 -16.85
N ASP A 194 8.86 -24.20 -15.68
CA ASP A 194 8.25 -23.76 -14.42
C ASP A 194 8.55 -22.28 -14.15
N MET A 195 9.78 -21.84 -14.45
CA MET A 195 10.12 -20.42 -14.41
C MET A 195 9.22 -19.59 -15.34
N MET A 196 9.01 -20.07 -16.57
CA MET A 196 8.11 -19.42 -17.53
C MET A 196 6.67 -19.29 -17.00
N LYS A 197 6.16 -20.26 -16.24
CA LYS A 197 4.83 -20.15 -15.61
C LYS A 197 4.77 -19.02 -14.59
N TYR A 198 5.81 -18.85 -13.75
CA TYR A 198 5.85 -17.74 -12.76
C TYR A 198 5.91 -16.39 -13.46
N ILE A 199 6.70 -16.29 -14.53
CA ILE A 199 6.80 -15.06 -15.33
C ILE A 199 5.47 -14.72 -16.01
N ILE A 200 4.86 -15.68 -16.72
CA ILE A 200 3.56 -15.49 -17.36
C ILE A 200 2.48 -15.12 -16.32
N GLY A 201 2.45 -15.79 -15.18
CA GLY A 201 1.53 -15.46 -14.09
C GLY A 201 1.72 -14.02 -13.61
N THR A 202 2.96 -13.59 -13.46
CA THR A 202 3.30 -12.22 -13.04
C THR A 202 2.94 -11.17 -14.08
N VAL A 203 3.29 -11.41 -15.35
CA VAL A 203 2.96 -10.51 -16.47
C VAL A 203 1.45 -10.39 -16.64
N SER A 204 0.71 -11.50 -16.52
CA SER A 204 -0.75 -11.50 -16.61
C SER A 204 -1.43 -10.64 -15.53
N GLU A 205 -0.88 -10.59 -14.33
CA GLU A 205 -1.36 -9.66 -13.28
C GLU A 205 -1.16 -8.19 -13.68
N LEU A 206 -0.06 -7.88 -14.35
CA LEU A 206 0.33 -6.52 -14.74
C LEU A 206 -0.40 -6.02 -15.99
N ASP A 207 -0.66 -6.92 -16.93
CA ASP A 207 -1.27 -6.65 -18.25
C ASP A 207 -2.75 -7.07 -18.30
N THR A 208 -3.41 -7.12 -17.16
CA THR A 208 -4.85 -7.42 -17.11
C THR A 208 -5.64 -6.32 -17.84
N PRO A 209 -6.55 -6.68 -18.77
CA PRO A 209 -7.43 -5.71 -19.41
C PRO A 209 -8.22 -4.90 -18.38
N LEU A 210 -8.13 -3.59 -18.49
CA LEU A 210 -8.79 -2.68 -17.55
C LEU A 210 -10.12 -2.18 -18.13
N THR A 211 -11.10 -1.97 -17.24
CA THR A 211 -12.28 -1.19 -17.60
C THR A 211 -11.88 0.29 -17.76
N PRO A 212 -12.62 1.11 -18.54
CA PRO A 212 -12.32 2.54 -18.69
C PRO A 212 -12.15 3.27 -17.37
N ARG A 213 -12.97 2.92 -16.36
CA ARG A 213 -12.83 3.46 -15.00
C ARG A 213 -11.50 3.08 -14.34
N ALA A 214 -11.07 1.84 -14.52
CA ALA A 214 -9.80 1.37 -13.95
C ALA A 214 -8.60 1.98 -14.65
N GLU A 215 -8.68 2.19 -15.97
CA GLU A 215 -7.65 2.90 -16.76
C GLU A 215 -7.51 4.35 -16.29
N GLY A 216 -8.63 5.08 -16.17
CA GLY A 216 -8.63 6.44 -15.65
C GLY A 216 -8.01 6.52 -14.27
N ARG A 217 -8.42 5.64 -13.36
CA ARG A 217 -7.85 5.58 -11.99
C ARG A 217 -6.35 5.29 -12.01
N ARG A 218 -5.88 4.38 -12.85
CA ARG A 218 -4.45 4.06 -13.00
C ARG A 218 -3.67 5.26 -13.54
N SER A 219 -4.23 5.95 -14.53
CA SER A 219 -3.65 7.16 -15.11
C SER A 219 -3.55 8.29 -14.07
N SER A 220 -4.60 8.55 -13.32
CA SER A 220 -4.61 9.56 -12.26
C SER A 220 -3.60 9.24 -11.16
N GLN A 221 -3.50 7.97 -10.78
CA GLN A 221 -2.52 7.54 -9.80
C GLN A 221 -1.08 7.73 -10.32
N ALA A 222 -0.80 7.36 -11.56
CA ALA A 222 0.50 7.56 -12.19
C ALA A 222 0.88 9.05 -12.22
N TRP A 223 -0.07 9.91 -12.58
CA TRP A 223 0.12 11.36 -12.57
C TRP A 223 0.42 11.90 -11.16
N LEU A 224 -0.34 11.47 -10.14
CA LEU A 224 -0.14 11.89 -8.75
C LEU A 224 1.20 11.43 -8.16
N THR A 225 1.75 10.31 -8.64
CA THR A 225 3.00 9.71 -8.16
C THR A 225 4.19 10.00 -9.06
N ASP A 226 3.98 10.79 -10.13
CA ASP A 226 5.00 11.13 -11.13
C ASP A 226 5.66 9.89 -11.77
N ILE A 227 4.84 8.84 -12.00
CA ILE A 227 5.27 7.62 -12.68
C ILE A 227 4.96 7.75 -14.17
N THR A 228 5.98 7.61 -15.01
CA THR A 228 5.83 7.69 -16.46
C THR A 228 5.36 6.37 -17.06
N PHE A 229 4.78 6.43 -18.27
CA PHE A 229 4.40 5.23 -19.04
C PHE A 229 5.61 4.35 -19.36
N GLU A 230 6.75 4.95 -19.67
CA GLU A 230 8.02 4.26 -19.91
C GLU A 230 8.48 3.46 -18.69
N GLN A 231 8.37 4.02 -17.47
CA GLN A 231 8.69 3.30 -16.24
C GLN A 231 7.78 2.08 -16.03
N ILE A 232 6.49 2.19 -16.40
CA ILE A 232 5.55 1.08 -16.33
C ILE A 232 5.94 -0.02 -17.34
N GLN A 233 6.29 0.37 -18.56
CA GLN A 233 6.73 -0.56 -19.62
C GLN A 233 8.04 -1.26 -19.26
N ASN A 234 9.03 -0.51 -18.77
CA ASN A 234 10.30 -1.07 -18.34
C ASN A 234 10.13 -2.09 -17.22
N CYS A 235 9.18 -1.85 -16.30
CA CYS A 235 8.88 -2.82 -15.24
C CYS A 235 8.31 -4.14 -15.80
N LEU A 236 7.52 -4.09 -16.89
CA LEU A 236 7.03 -5.28 -17.60
C LEU A 236 8.16 -6.01 -18.32
N LEU A 237 9.05 -5.29 -19.02
CA LEU A 237 10.21 -5.87 -19.72
C LEU A 237 11.14 -6.59 -18.73
N TYR A 238 11.51 -5.94 -17.63
CA TYR A 238 12.32 -6.58 -16.59
C TYR A 238 11.66 -7.81 -15.95
N THR A 239 10.34 -7.89 -15.99
CA THR A 239 9.63 -9.10 -15.51
C THR A 239 9.74 -10.24 -16.54
N SER A 240 9.72 -9.94 -17.84
CA SER A 240 9.88 -10.94 -18.90
C SER A 240 11.32 -11.43 -19.02
N ASP A 241 12.29 -10.56 -18.80
CA ASP A 241 13.73 -10.88 -18.89
C ASP A 241 14.26 -11.62 -17.65
N ALA A 242 13.47 -11.74 -16.58
CA ALA A 242 13.86 -12.44 -15.34
C ALA A 242 14.06 -13.97 -15.52
N ALA A 243 13.85 -14.50 -16.73
CA ALA A 243 14.17 -15.90 -17.05
C ALA A 243 15.62 -16.09 -17.53
N ASP A 244 16.32 -15.01 -17.89
CA ASP A 244 17.65 -15.07 -18.50
C ASP A 244 18.77 -14.81 -17.47
N ASP A 245 18.43 -14.40 -16.24
CA ASP A 245 19.33 -14.19 -15.10
C ASP A 245 19.15 -15.33 -14.05
#